data_2776fb0e0a09dd5cbaecffa0e3ed6103
#
_entry.id   2776fb0e0a09dd5cbaecffa0e3ed6103
#
_cell.length_a   1.000
_cell.length_b   1.000
_cell.length_c   1.000
_cell.angle_alpha   90.00
_cell.angle_beta   90.00
_cell.angle_gamma   90.00
#
_symmetry.space_group_name_H-M   'P 1'
#
loop_
_entity.id
_entity.type
_entity.pdbx_description
1 polymer ?
#
loop_
_entity_poly.entity_id
_entity_poly.type
_entity_poly.pdbx_seq_one_letter_code
_entity_poly.pdbx_strand_id
1 'polypeptide(L)'
;LTASAGGAPNVGRFSVVKADQQGVKELDDVYLAVRLPQAQRLVYGGAAPRATAIEIQLARTADLPAARARIERLLHGGFDGQPLDVVDFATLNPFYDQTNRMFSVIFGFVFVLISAIVLFVISNTMSTAIIERTVEIGTLRAMGMRRGGIQALFVCEGALLGVAGASLGVLVALAIAAIVNHSGLAWTPPARIDAVALTVRVWGEWRTIAVTFVGLACVAGLSAWLPSRHAARLSIVDALRHV
;
A
#
# COMPACT_ATOMS: atom_id res chain seq x y z
N LEU A 1 3.19 42.16 10.92
CA LEU A 1 4.34 42.35 11.82
C LEU A 1 5.15 41.09 11.89
N THR A 2 6.41 41.12 11.54
CA THR A 2 7.33 39.97 11.73
C THR A 2 8.59 40.52 12.43
N ALA A 3 9.23 39.68 13.23
CA ALA A 3 10.54 40.01 13.76
C ALA A 3 11.59 39.81 12.66
N SER A 4 12.44 40.79 12.44
CA SER A 4 13.61 40.61 11.58
C SER A 4 14.57 39.62 12.21
N ALA A 5 15.51 39.07 11.44
CA ALA A 5 16.56 38.18 11.95
C ALA A 5 17.43 38.87 13.07
N GLY A 6 17.39 40.16 13.19
CA GLY A 6 18.01 40.95 14.26
C GLY A 6 17.07 41.26 15.44
N GLY A 7 15.85 40.70 15.51
CA GLY A 7 14.89 40.92 16.59
C GLY A 7 14.07 42.21 16.53
N ALA A 8 14.38 43.13 15.62
CA ALA A 8 13.61 44.34 15.46
C ALA A 8 12.30 44.07 14.70
N PRO A 9 11.17 44.68 15.11
CA PRO A 9 9.91 44.52 14.38
C PRO A 9 10.03 45.15 13.00
N ASN A 10 9.70 44.40 11.97
CA ASN A 10 9.64 44.89 10.59
C ASN A 10 8.21 44.89 10.10
N VAL A 11 7.81 45.93 9.37
CA VAL A 11 6.45 46.13 8.89
C VAL A 11 6.48 46.33 7.38
N GLY A 12 5.80 45.44 6.67
CA GLY A 12 5.58 45.55 5.23
C GLY A 12 4.10 45.82 4.95
N ARG A 13 3.84 46.70 3.99
CA ARG A 13 2.50 46.94 3.44
C ARG A 13 2.36 46.12 2.15
N PHE A 14 1.35 45.28 2.10
CA PHE A 14 1.05 44.41 0.97
C PHE A 14 -0.35 44.70 0.44
N SER A 15 -0.51 44.64 -0.87
CA SER A 15 -1.82 44.61 -1.51
C SER A 15 -2.20 43.14 -1.76
N VAL A 16 -3.34 42.71 -1.24
CA VAL A 16 -3.85 41.36 -1.48
C VAL A 16 -4.32 41.25 -2.93
N VAL A 17 -3.64 40.43 -3.71
CA VAL A 17 -3.95 40.19 -5.12
C VAL A 17 -4.95 39.07 -5.28
N LYS A 18 -4.84 38.03 -4.44
CA LYS A 18 -5.70 36.83 -4.46
C LYS A 18 -5.83 36.28 -3.05
N ALA A 19 -7.06 35.94 -2.67
CA ALA A 19 -7.30 35.07 -1.54
C ALA A 19 -7.40 33.64 -2.08
N ASP A 20 -6.53 32.76 -1.60
CA ASP A 20 -6.49 31.37 -2.01
C ASP A 20 -6.69 30.48 -0.79
N GLN A 21 -7.45 29.41 -0.94
CA GLN A 21 -7.66 28.46 0.12
C GLN A 21 -6.71 27.26 -0.10
N GLN A 22 -5.87 26.98 0.88
CA GLN A 22 -5.00 25.80 0.86
C GLN A 22 -5.76 24.51 1.17
N GLY A 23 -7.03 24.64 1.58
CA GLY A 23 -7.92 23.53 1.92
C GLY A 23 -7.62 22.92 3.30
N VAL A 24 -6.73 23.51 4.08
CA VAL A 24 -6.44 23.12 5.48
C VAL A 24 -6.64 24.37 6.33
N LYS A 25 -7.64 24.35 7.21
CA LYS A 25 -8.08 25.50 8.00
C LYS A 25 -6.93 26.12 8.82
N GLU A 26 -6.10 25.31 9.45
CA GLU A 26 -4.96 25.75 10.25
C GLU A 26 -3.89 26.48 9.43
N LEU A 27 -3.76 26.15 8.13
CA LEU A 27 -2.86 26.82 7.19
C LEU A 27 -3.50 28.09 6.62
N ASP A 28 -4.80 28.04 6.32
CA ASP A 28 -5.53 29.18 5.71
C ASP A 28 -5.54 30.41 6.64
N ASP A 29 -5.52 30.19 7.96
CA ASP A 29 -5.50 31.26 8.94
C ASP A 29 -4.14 32.00 9.04
N VAL A 30 -3.04 31.38 8.62
CA VAL A 30 -1.67 31.93 8.83
C VAL A 30 -0.81 31.96 7.58
N TYR A 31 -1.29 31.38 6.48
CA TYR A 31 -0.50 31.27 5.26
C TYR A 31 -0.48 32.58 4.45
N LEU A 32 0.71 33.04 4.12
CA LEU A 32 0.93 34.21 3.31
C LEU A 32 1.94 33.91 2.20
N ALA A 33 1.46 33.89 0.95
CA ALA A 33 2.32 33.75 -0.22
C ALA A 33 2.74 35.14 -0.74
N VAL A 34 4.03 35.42 -0.71
CA VAL A 34 4.62 36.65 -1.24
C VAL A 34 5.80 36.34 -2.16
N ARG A 35 6.16 37.26 -3.04
CA ARG A 35 7.34 37.08 -3.87
C ARG A 35 8.60 37.02 -3.02
N LEU A 36 9.52 36.12 -3.35
CA LEU A 36 10.74 35.86 -2.59
C LEU A 36 11.53 37.13 -2.22
N PRO A 37 11.76 38.10 -3.13
CA PRO A 37 12.46 39.34 -2.78
C PRO A 37 11.75 40.18 -1.73
N GLN A 38 10.41 40.14 -1.68
CA GLN A 38 9.62 40.84 -0.66
C GLN A 38 9.72 40.14 0.69
N ALA A 39 9.64 38.80 0.70
CA ALA A 39 9.85 38.00 1.94
C ALA A 39 11.26 38.24 2.48
N GLN A 40 12.28 38.24 1.64
CA GLN A 40 13.67 38.49 2.04
C GLN A 40 13.86 39.88 2.65
N ARG A 41 13.28 40.92 2.06
CA ARG A 41 13.32 42.29 2.63
C ARG A 41 12.60 42.34 3.97
N LEU A 42 11.49 41.64 4.10
CA LEU A 42 10.70 41.62 5.36
C LEU A 42 11.45 40.90 6.48
N VAL A 43 12.11 39.79 6.19
CA VAL A 43 12.79 38.96 7.20
C VAL A 43 14.21 39.42 7.47
N TYR A 44 14.97 39.75 6.41
CA TYR A 44 16.40 40.07 6.52
C TYR A 44 16.71 41.55 6.36
N GLY A 45 15.73 42.41 6.05
CA GLY A 45 15.93 43.85 5.84
C GLY A 45 16.82 44.13 4.65
N GLY A 46 17.91 44.85 4.88
CA GLY A 46 18.92 45.19 3.85
C GLY A 46 20.09 44.20 3.77
N ALA A 47 20.06 43.08 4.51
CA ALA A 47 21.12 42.08 4.47
C ALA A 47 21.10 41.29 3.13
N ALA A 48 22.18 40.53 2.89
CA ALA A 48 22.28 39.68 1.71
C ALA A 48 21.06 38.74 1.62
N PRO A 49 20.48 38.58 0.41
CA PRO A 49 19.30 37.72 0.23
C PRO A 49 19.61 36.28 0.58
N ARG A 50 18.76 35.68 1.40
CA ARG A 50 18.87 34.29 1.86
C ARG A 50 17.57 33.54 1.64
N ALA A 51 17.64 32.25 1.45
CA ALA A 51 16.50 31.34 1.47
C ALA A 51 16.72 30.28 2.57
N THR A 52 15.68 29.92 3.26
CA THR A 52 15.73 28.90 4.34
C THR A 52 15.66 27.49 3.79
N ALA A 53 14.96 27.31 2.68
CA ALA A 53 14.80 26.02 2.03
C ALA A 53 14.57 26.20 0.52
N ILE A 54 14.91 25.16 -0.23
CA ILE A 54 14.60 25.01 -1.65
C ILE A 54 13.71 23.77 -1.75
N GLU A 55 12.47 23.95 -2.16
CA GLU A 55 11.54 22.85 -2.40
C GLU A 55 11.68 22.37 -3.84
N ILE A 56 11.86 21.05 -4.00
CA ILE A 56 11.98 20.40 -5.31
C ILE A 56 10.83 19.41 -5.45
N GLN A 57 9.90 19.71 -6.34
CA GLN A 57 8.79 18.83 -6.65
C GLN A 57 9.15 17.88 -7.79
N LEU A 58 8.97 16.57 -7.57
CA LEU A 58 9.18 15.54 -8.57
C LEU A 58 7.87 15.21 -9.28
N ALA A 59 7.95 14.86 -10.57
CA ALA A 59 6.79 14.42 -11.34
C ALA A 59 6.27 13.05 -10.86
N ARG A 60 7.14 12.19 -10.35
CA ARG A 60 6.79 10.86 -9.83
C ARG A 60 7.58 10.58 -8.56
N THR A 61 6.90 10.08 -7.55
CA THR A 61 7.52 9.69 -6.27
C THR A 61 8.54 8.55 -6.44
N ALA A 62 8.38 7.70 -7.45
CA ALA A 62 9.33 6.64 -7.78
C ALA A 62 10.74 7.14 -8.12
N ASP A 63 10.86 8.39 -8.57
CA ASP A 63 12.12 9.01 -8.96
C ASP A 63 12.88 9.61 -7.75
N LEU A 64 12.29 9.59 -6.56
CA LEU A 64 12.86 10.18 -5.34
C LEU A 64 14.28 9.67 -5.00
N PRO A 65 14.58 8.35 -5.02
CA PRO A 65 15.93 7.88 -4.69
C PRO A 65 16.99 8.38 -5.68
N ALA A 66 16.65 8.39 -6.97
CA ALA A 66 17.56 8.86 -8.03
C ALA A 66 17.79 10.37 -7.97
N ALA A 67 16.72 11.14 -7.71
CA ALA A 67 16.80 12.58 -7.54
C ALA A 67 17.64 12.96 -6.31
N ARG A 68 17.40 12.29 -5.18
CA ARG A 68 18.17 12.48 -3.93
C ARG A 68 19.66 12.24 -4.16
N ALA A 69 20.03 11.10 -4.73
CA ALA A 69 21.41 10.77 -5.02
C ALA A 69 22.10 11.76 -5.99
N ARG A 70 21.32 12.35 -6.91
CA ARG A 70 21.82 13.38 -7.81
C ARG A 70 22.06 14.70 -7.08
N ILE A 71 21.13 15.13 -6.22
CA ILE A 71 21.26 16.36 -5.43
C ILE A 71 22.42 16.24 -4.45
N GLU A 72 22.54 15.14 -3.71
CA GLU A 72 23.64 14.89 -2.79
C GLU A 72 25.01 14.99 -3.50
N ARG A 73 25.14 14.42 -4.70
CA ARG A 73 26.38 14.57 -5.50
C ARG A 73 26.66 16.03 -5.91
N LEU A 74 25.65 16.80 -6.23
CA LEU A 74 25.81 18.22 -6.55
C LEU A 74 26.23 19.03 -5.33
N LEU A 75 25.67 18.73 -4.15
CA LEU A 75 26.02 19.37 -2.89
C LEU A 75 27.46 19.08 -2.47
N HIS A 76 27.93 17.85 -2.63
CA HIS A 76 29.30 17.46 -2.32
C HIS A 76 30.33 18.04 -3.30
N GLY A 77 29.93 18.46 -4.48
CA GLY A 77 30.82 18.93 -5.55
C GLY A 77 30.93 20.43 -5.76
N GLY A 78 30.08 21.26 -5.11
CA GLY A 78 29.98 22.65 -5.56
C GLY A 78 29.59 23.72 -4.55
N PHE A 79 29.32 23.39 -3.31
CA PHE A 79 28.87 24.38 -2.32
C PHE A 79 29.83 24.40 -1.12
N ASP A 80 30.96 25.06 -1.32
CA ASP A 80 31.96 25.24 -0.27
C ASP A 80 31.38 25.99 0.94
N GLY A 81 31.27 25.29 2.07
CA GLY A 81 31.07 25.87 3.38
C GLY A 81 29.62 26.14 3.83
N GLN A 82 28.61 25.79 3.05
CA GLN A 82 27.22 25.86 3.52
C GLN A 82 26.72 24.48 3.94
N PRO A 83 26.27 24.27 5.19
CA PRO A 83 25.67 23.02 5.62
C PRO A 83 24.27 22.88 5.00
N LEU A 84 24.19 22.28 3.82
CA LEU A 84 22.93 21.97 3.15
C LEU A 84 22.65 20.49 3.36
N ASP A 85 21.42 20.20 3.79
CA ASP A 85 20.93 18.82 3.97
C ASP A 85 19.72 18.57 3.07
N VAL A 86 19.63 17.35 2.56
CA VAL A 86 18.51 16.91 1.73
C VAL A 86 17.51 16.17 2.61
N VAL A 87 16.38 16.80 2.86
CA VAL A 87 15.34 16.25 3.74
C VAL A 87 14.14 15.81 2.91
N ASP A 88 13.70 14.58 3.10
CA ASP A 88 12.51 14.04 2.42
C ASP A 88 11.22 14.57 3.06
N PHE A 89 10.15 14.61 2.26
CA PHE A 89 8.83 15.00 2.72
C PHE A 89 8.35 14.19 3.94
N ALA A 90 8.64 12.89 3.97
CA ALA A 90 8.27 12.01 5.09
C ALA A 90 8.95 12.42 6.39
N THR A 91 10.20 12.87 6.34
CA THR A 91 10.96 13.36 7.50
C THR A 91 10.42 14.70 8.00
N LEU A 92 10.01 15.58 7.08
CA LEU A 92 9.41 16.87 7.43
C LEU A 92 7.97 16.72 7.97
N ASN A 93 7.30 15.64 7.60
CA ASN A 93 5.93 15.35 8.01
C ASN A 93 5.85 13.98 8.72
N PRO A 94 6.32 13.87 9.96
CA PRO A 94 6.33 12.59 10.70
C PRO A 94 4.93 12.00 10.87
N PHE A 95 3.91 12.84 10.97
CA PHE A 95 2.51 12.41 11.07
C PHE A 95 2.07 11.64 9.81
N TYR A 96 2.49 12.08 8.63
CA TYR A 96 2.20 11.39 7.37
C TYR A 96 2.83 9.99 7.34
N ASP A 97 4.11 9.88 7.72
CA ASP A 97 4.81 8.59 7.76
C ASP A 97 4.21 7.64 8.80
N GLN A 98 3.91 8.15 9.99
CA GLN A 98 3.26 7.37 11.06
C GLN A 98 1.89 6.86 10.63
N THR A 99 1.08 7.72 10.00
CA THR A 99 -0.26 7.36 9.49
C THR A 99 -0.16 6.28 8.42
N ASN A 100 0.77 6.43 7.49
CA ASN A 100 0.99 5.46 6.41
C ASN A 100 1.46 4.09 6.96
N ARG A 101 2.34 4.12 7.96
CA ARG A 101 2.80 2.93 8.67
C ARG A 101 1.66 2.26 9.46
N MET A 102 0.84 3.04 10.13
CA MET A 102 -0.34 2.55 10.83
C MET A 102 -1.30 1.82 9.87
N PHE A 103 -1.63 2.42 8.72
CA PHE A 103 -2.45 1.76 7.71
C PHE A 103 -1.81 0.48 7.19
N SER A 104 -0.49 0.47 6.94
CA SER A 104 0.23 -0.72 6.50
C SER A 104 0.13 -1.86 7.52
N VAL A 105 0.20 -1.57 8.81
CA VAL A 105 0.03 -2.56 9.89
C VAL A 105 -1.40 -3.08 9.92
N ILE A 106 -2.40 -2.19 9.84
CA ILE A 106 -3.83 -2.56 9.82
C ILE A 106 -4.12 -3.49 8.62
N PHE A 107 -3.69 -3.09 7.42
CA PHE A 107 -3.90 -3.93 6.22
C PHE A 107 -3.14 -5.25 6.30
N GLY A 108 -1.92 -5.25 6.86
CA GLY A 108 -1.17 -6.47 7.13
C GLY A 108 -1.90 -7.42 8.06
N PHE A 109 -2.47 -6.89 9.15
CA PHE A 109 -3.27 -7.66 10.09
C PHE A 109 -4.52 -8.26 9.42
N VAL A 110 -5.26 -7.42 8.67
CA VAL A 110 -6.45 -7.87 7.92
C VAL A 110 -6.08 -8.97 6.91
N PHE A 111 -4.95 -8.82 6.21
CA PHE A 111 -4.46 -9.83 5.27
C PHE A 111 -4.19 -11.18 5.97
N VAL A 112 -3.53 -11.16 7.14
CA VAL A 112 -3.27 -12.36 7.94
C VAL A 112 -4.58 -13.00 8.41
N LEU A 113 -5.54 -12.19 8.85
CA LEU A 113 -6.83 -12.66 9.31
C LEU A 113 -7.62 -13.33 8.17
N ILE A 114 -7.69 -12.70 7.00
CA ILE A 114 -8.32 -13.28 5.80
C ILE A 114 -7.60 -14.57 5.40
N SER A 115 -6.27 -14.59 5.43
CA SER A 115 -5.48 -15.78 5.12
C SER A 115 -5.79 -16.94 6.06
N ALA A 116 -5.98 -16.67 7.35
CA ALA A 116 -6.38 -17.67 8.33
C ALA A 116 -7.78 -18.23 8.06
N ILE A 117 -8.73 -17.36 7.69
CA ILE A 117 -10.08 -17.78 7.30
C ILE A 117 -10.04 -18.66 6.05
N VAL A 118 -9.30 -18.26 5.03
CA VAL A 118 -9.12 -19.02 3.78
C VAL A 118 -8.50 -20.39 4.07
N LEU A 119 -7.46 -20.43 4.92
CA LEU A 119 -6.82 -21.66 5.36
C LEU A 119 -7.84 -22.61 6.01
N PHE A 120 -8.64 -22.11 6.94
CA PHE A 120 -9.65 -22.90 7.63
C PHE A 120 -10.74 -23.42 6.68
N VAL A 121 -11.28 -22.54 5.83
CA VAL A 121 -12.36 -22.89 4.89
C VAL A 121 -11.88 -23.95 3.88
N ILE A 122 -10.73 -23.74 3.25
CA ILE A 122 -10.19 -24.70 2.27
C ILE A 122 -9.84 -26.02 2.93
N SER A 123 -9.22 -25.99 4.11
CA SER A 123 -8.88 -27.22 4.85
C SER A 123 -10.13 -28.03 5.20
N ASN A 124 -11.20 -27.38 5.65
CA ASN A 124 -12.46 -28.02 5.95
C ASN A 124 -13.14 -28.61 4.70
N THR A 125 -13.23 -27.80 3.63
CA THR A 125 -13.82 -28.24 2.35
C THR A 125 -13.06 -29.44 1.76
N MET A 126 -11.72 -29.39 1.78
CA MET A 126 -10.89 -30.49 1.31
C MET A 126 -11.05 -31.74 2.17
N SER A 127 -11.18 -31.60 3.49
CA SER A 127 -11.41 -32.73 4.38
C SER A 127 -12.74 -33.42 4.04
N THR A 128 -13.80 -32.68 3.81
CA THR A 128 -15.11 -33.20 3.39
C THR A 128 -15.02 -33.89 2.02
N ALA A 129 -14.40 -33.24 1.05
CA ALA A 129 -14.23 -33.82 -0.29
C ALA A 129 -13.42 -35.14 -0.27
N ILE A 130 -12.43 -35.25 0.61
CA ILE A 130 -11.64 -36.49 0.79
C ILE A 130 -12.53 -37.62 1.37
N ILE A 131 -13.39 -37.33 2.34
CA ILE A 131 -14.31 -38.32 2.91
C ILE A 131 -15.29 -38.78 1.84
N GLU A 132 -15.88 -37.90 1.06
CA GLU A 132 -16.82 -38.24 0.01
C GLU A 132 -16.17 -39.09 -1.11
N ARG A 133 -14.88 -38.87 -1.41
CA ARG A 133 -14.13 -39.58 -2.47
C ARG A 133 -13.24 -40.71 -1.92
N THR A 134 -13.49 -41.21 -0.70
CA THR A 134 -12.65 -42.24 -0.05
C THR A 134 -12.52 -43.50 -0.90
N VAL A 135 -13.63 -43.97 -1.52
CA VAL A 135 -13.63 -45.18 -2.37
C VAL A 135 -12.78 -44.96 -3.64
N GLU A 136 -12.88 -43.79 -4.27
CA GLU A 136 -12.07 -43.45 -5.44
C GLU A 136 -10.57 -43.42 -5.10
N ILE A 137 -10.22 -42.86 -3.94
CA ILE A 137 -8.85 -42.87 -3.42
C ILE A 137 -8.34 -44.27 -3.21
N GLY A 138 -9.19 -45.13 -2.64
CA GLY A 138 -8.91 -46.55 -2.42
C GLY A 138 -8.61 -47.30 -3.74
N THR A 139 -9.44 -47.09 -4.78
CA THR A 139 -9.26 -47.70 -6.10
C THR A 139 -7.99 -47.20 -6.80
N LEU A 140 -7.71 -45.90 -6.76
CA LEU A 140 -6.47 -45.33 -7.31
C LEU A 140 -5.22 -45.94 -6.64
N ARG A 141 -5.28 -46.17 -5.33
CA ARG A 141 -4.19 -46.81 -4.60
C ARG A 141 -4.05 -48.29 -4.93
N ALA A 142 -5.16 -48.99 -5.11
CA ALA A 142 -5.17 -50.40 -5.51
C ALA A 142 -4.57 -50.58 -6.91
N MET A 143 -4.77 -49.59 -7.83
CA MET A 143 -4.12 -49.52 -9.14
C MET A 143 -2.63 -49.15 -9.10
N GLY A 144 -2.05 -48.93 -7.91
CA GLY A 144 -0.62 -48.68 -7.73
C GLY A 144 -0.23 -47.22 -7.63
N MET A 145 -1.18 -46.30 -7.50
CA MET A 145 -0.84 -44.86 -7.30
C MET A 145 -0.13 -44.68 -5.96
N ARG A 146 1.04 -43.99 -6.00
CA ARG A 146 1.83 -43.70 -4.81
C ARG A 146 1.12 -42.66 -3.93
N ARG A 147 1.38 -42.70 -2.63
CA ARG A 147 0.83 -41.72 -1.66
C ARG A 147 1.09 -40.27 -2.05
N GLY A 148 2.30 -39.99 -2.55
CA GLY A 148 2.67 -38.64 -3.04
C GLY A 148 1.85 -38.18 -4.25
N GLY A 149 1.41 -39.10 -5.13
CA GLY A 149 0.52 -38.79 -6.25
C GLY A 149 -0.86 -38.33 -5.81
N ILE A 150 -1.44 -39.02 -4.80
CA ILE A 150 -2.73 -38.60 -4.21
C ILE A 150 -2.60 -37.25 -3.51
N GLN A 151 -1.52 -37.06 -2.74
CA GLN A 151 -1.27 -35.80 -2.08
C GLN A 151 -1.12 -34.65 -3.10
N ALA A 152 -0.36 -34.87 -4.17
CA ALA A 152 -0.18 -33.88 -5.23
C ALA A 152 -1.50 -33.53 -5.93
N LEU A 153 -2.38 -34.53 -6.15
CA LEU A 153 -3.70 -34.30 -6.75
C LEU A 153 -4.53 -33.30 -5.92
N PHE A 154 -4.68 -33.52 -4.64
CA PHE A 154 -5.46 -32.64 -3.75
C PHE A 154 -4.80 -31.27 -3.53
N VAL A 155 -3.47 -31.22 -3.44
CA VAL A 155 -2.75 -29.93 -3.36
C VAL A 155 -2.93 -29.15 -4.64
N CYS A 156 -2.90 -29.81 -5.80
CA CYS A 156 -3.14 -29.16 -7.10
C CYS A 156 -4.58 -28.65 -7.22
N GLU A 157 -5.56 -29.43 -6.74
CA GLU A 157 -6.97 -29.01 -6.67
C GLU A 157 -7.15 -27.77 -5.78
N GLY A 158 -6.55 -27.75 -4.58
CA GLY A 158 -6.56 -26.59 -3.70
C GLY A 158 -5.87 -25.38 -4.27
N ALA A 159 -4.74 -25.57 -4.96
CA ALA A 159 -4.03 -24.50 -5.65
C ALA A 159 -4.85 -23.92 -6.80
N LEU A 160 -5.53 -24.75 -7.59
CA LEU A 160 -6.41 -24.30 -8.68
C LEU A 160 -7.59 -23.50 -8.15
N LEU A 161 -8.21 -23.94 -7.05
CA LEU A 161 -9.26 -23.17 -6.37
C LEU A 161 -8.73 -21.83 -5.88
N GLY A 162 -7.53 -21.82 -5.31
CA GLY A 162 -6.87 -20.60 -4.87
C GLY A 162 -6.60 -19.61 -6.02
N VAL A 163 -6.08 -20.10 -7.13
CA VAL A 163 -5.83 -19.28 -8.33
C VAL A 163 -7.14 -18.75 -8.93
N ALA A 164 -8.16 -19.61 -9.05
CA ALA A 164 -9.47 -19.21 -9.57
C ALA A 164 -10.12 -18.14 -8.67
N GLY A 165 -10.11 -18.37 -7.33
CA GLY A 165 -10.66 -17.41 -6.36
C GLY A 165 -9.90 -16.09 -6.35
N ALA A 166 -8.56 -16.14 -6.37
CA ALA A 166 -7.73 -14.94 -6.43
C ALA A 166 -7.95 -14.14 -7.74
N SER A 167 -8.07 -14.85 -8.88
CA SER A 167 -8.38 -14.22 -10.17
C SER A 167 -9.73 -13.51 -10.16
N LEU A 168 -10.76 -14.17 -9.64
CA LEU A 168 -12.09 -13.59 -9.49
C LEU A 168 -12.07 -12.39 -8.54
N GLY A 169 -11.33 -12.50 -7.43
CA GLY A 169 -11.16 -11.42 -6.47
C GLY A 169 -10.50 -10.17 -7.09
N VAL A 170 -9.48 -10.35 -7.91
CA VAL A 170 -8.84 -9.24 -8.65
C VAL A 170 -9.82 -8.61 -9.63
N LEU A 171 -10.59 -9.40 -10.40
CA LEU A 171 -11.58 -8.88 -11.33
C LEU A 171 -12.67 -8.06 -10.62
N VAL A 172 -13.17 -8.57 -9.49
CA VAL A 172 -14.17 -7.87 -8.67
C VAL A 172 -13.59 -6.57 -8.10
N ALA A 173 -12.35 -6.59 -7.61
CA ALA A 173 -11.69 -5.39 -7.09
C ALA A 173 -11.52 -4.31 -8.17
N LEU A 174 -11.13 -4.69 -9.39
CA LEU A 174 -11.02 -3.78 -10.54
C LEU A 174 -12.39 -3.22 -10.94
N ALA A 175 -13.43 -4.05 -10.93
CA ALA A 175 -14.79 -3.62 -11.24
C ALA A 175 -15.31 -2.62 -10.21
N ILE A 176 -15.13 -2.89 -8.91
CA ILE A 176 -15.51 -1.97 -7.83
C ILE A 176 -14.73 -0.66 -7.94
N ALA A 177 -13.42 -0.70 -8.18
CA ALA A 177 -12.61 0.48 -8.38
C ALA A 177 -13.10 1.32 -9.57
N ALA A 178 -13.46 0.68 -10.68
CA ALA A 178 -14.03 1.36 -11.84
C ALA A 178 -15.38 2.01 -11.51
N ILE A 179 -16.28 1.31 -10.83
CA ILE A 179 -17.58 1.85 -10.40
C ILE A 179 -17.39 3.06 -9.49
N VAL A 180 -16.53 2.97 -8.47
CA VAL A 180 -16.27 4.09 -7.55
C VAL A 180 -15.68 5.29 -8.30
N ASN A 181 -14.73 5.07 -9.19
CA ASN A 181 -14.10 6.16 -9.95
C ASN A 181 -15.06 6.85 -10.94
N HIS A 182 -16.09 6.14 -11.43
CA HIS A 182 -17.09 6.71 -12.34
C HIS A 182 -18.31 7.28 -11.60
N SER A 183 -18.51 6.93 -10.34
CA SER A 183 -19.67 7.38 -9.55
C SER A 183 -19.65 8.85 -9.16
N GLY A 184 -18.49 9.52 -9.29
CA GLY A 184 -18.32 10.91 -8.87
C GLY A 184 -18.43 11.11 -7.35
N LEU A 185 -18.28 10.05 -6.56
CA LEU A 185 -18.29 10.14 -5.10
C LEU A 185 -17.21 11.10 -4.63
N ALA A 186 -17.62 12.10 -3.86
CA ALA A 186 -16.71 13.05 -3.23
C ALA A 186 -16.77 12.88 -1.72
N TRP A 187 -15.62 13.05 -1.10
CA TRP A 187 -15.47 12.98 0.35
C TRP A 187 -14.70 14.20 0.83
N THR A 188 -15.16 14.77 1.96
CA THR A 188 -14.46 15.88 2.60
C THR A 188 -13.53 15.32 3.68
N PRO A 189 -12.21 15.34 3.49
CA PRO A 189 -11.26 14.89 4.50
C PRO A 189 -11.38 15.72 5.77
N PRO A 190 -11.06 15.16 6.96
CA PRO A 190 -10.92 15.95 8.18
C PRO A 190 -9.93 17.08 7.98
N ALA A 191 -10.25 18.26 8.51
CA ALA A 191 -9.48 19.51 8.38
C ALA A 191 -9.47 20.13 6.97
N ARG A 192 -10.22 19.62 5.98
CA ARG A 192 -10.43 20.27 4.69
C ARG A 192 -11.84 20.86 4.58
N ILE A 193 -11.94 21.94 3.82
CA ILE A 193 -13.21 22.62 3.54
C ILE A 193 -13.80 22.10 2.22
N ASP A 194 -12.95 21.73 1.27
CA ASP A 194 -13.37 21.28 -0.05
C ASP A 194 -13.52 19.75 -0.12
N ALA A 195 -14.58 19.34 -0.81
CA ALA A 195 -14.79 17.93 -1.14
C ALA A 195 -13.78 17.48 -2.21
N VAL A 196 -13.11 16.38 -1.96
CA VAL A 196 -12.16 15.75 -2.88
C VAL A 196 -12.79 14.52 -3.50
N ALA A 197 -12.66 14.35 -4.81
CA ALA A 197 -13.16 13.15 -5.47
C ALA A 197 -12.48 11.89 -4.90
N LEU A 198 -13.30 10.92 -4.49
CA LEU A 198 -12.82 9.65 -4.00
C LEU A 198 -12.30 8.83 -5.19
N THR A 199 -10.98 8.75 -5.32
CA THR A 199 -10.34 7.96 -6.38
C THR A 199 -9.68 6.72 -5.81
N VAL A 200 -10.10 5.54 -6.30
CA VAL A 200 -9.51 4.25 -5.94
C VAL A 200 -8.46 3.88 -6.98
N ARG A 201 -7.21 3.98 -6.64
CA ARG A 201 -6.09 3.67 -7.52
C ARG A 201 -5.72 2.18 -7.41
N VAL A 202 -6.33 1.34 -8.22
CA VAL A 202 -5.93 -0.07 -8.36
C VAL A 202 -5.06 -0.27 -9.60
N TRP A 203 -5.35 0.47 -10.68
CA TRP A 203 -4.53 0.47 -11.90
C TRP A 203 -3.14 1.06 -11.65
N GLY A 204 -2.12 0.28 -11.98
CA GLY A 204 -0.72 0.67 -11.78
C GLY A 204 -0.07 0.08 -10.53
N GLU A 205 -0.84 -0.43 -9.57
CA GLU A 205 -0.33 -1.10 -8.37
C GLU A 205 -0.10 -2.61 -8.59
N TRP A 206 0.49 -2.96 -9.74
CA TRP A 206 0.70 -4.35 -10.17
C TRP A 206 1.48 -5.18 -9.16
N ARG A 207 2.41 -4.54 -8.43
CA ARG A 207 3.20 -5.21 -7.39
C ARG A 207 2.30 -5.68 -6.24
N THR A 208 1.43 -4.83 -5.77
CA THR A 208 0.49 -5.15 -4.66
C THR A 208 -0.49 -6.24 -5.10
N ILE A 209 -1.05 -6.12 -6.31
CA ILE A 209 -1.95 -7.12 -6.89
C ILE A 209 -1.23 -8.47 -6.98
N ALA A 210 -0.01 -8.49 -7.54
CA ALA A 210 0.76 -9.73 -7.72
C ALA A 210 1.13 -10.38 -6.37
N VAL A 211 1.57 -9.60 -5.39
CA VAL A 211 1.92 -10.10 -4.05
C VAL A 211 0.68 -10.68 -3.36
N THR A 212 -0.46 -10.01 -3.42
CA THR A 212 -1.71 -10.48 -2.83
C THR A 212 -2.21 -11.74 -3.53
N PHE A 213 -2.19 -11.75 -4.86
CA PHE A 213 -2.60 -12.89 -5.69
C PHE A 213 -1.76 -14.14 -5.37
N VAL A 214 -0.43 -14.01 -5.44
CA VAL A 214 0.50 -15.11 -5.15
C VAL A 214 0.38 -15.54 -3.69
N GLY A 215 0.27 -14.58 -2.76
CA GLY A 215 0.10 -14.87 -1.34
C GLY A 215 -1.14 -15.70 -1.07
N LEU A 216 -2.29 -15.33 -1.61
CA LEU A 216 -3.54 -16.08 -1.45
C LEU A 216 -3.50 -17.46 -2.13
N ALA A 217 -2.93 -17.55 -3.33
CA ALA A 217 -2.76 -18.83 -4.04
C ALA A 217 -1.84 -19.78 -3.24
N CYS A 218 -0.76 -19.26 -2.65
CA CYS A 218 0.12 -20.03 -1.77
C CYS A 218 -0.60 -20.50 -0.49
N VAL A 219 -1.35 -19.62 0.15
CA VAL A 219 -2.14 -19.96 1.35
C VAL A 219 -3.14 -21.07 1.01
N ALA A 220 -3.84 -20.96 -0.12
CA ALA A 220 -4.78 -21.99 -0.57
C ALA A 220 -4.12 -23.34 -0.83
N GLY A 221 -2.99 -23.37 -1.51
CA GLY A 221 -2.21 -24.59 -1.74
C GLY A 221 -1.69 -25.23 -0.45
N LEU A 222 -1.19 -24.40 0.47
CA LEU A 222 -0.74 -24.84 1.80
C LEU A 222 -1.89 -25.39 2.65
N SER A 223 -3.08 -24.78 2.56
CA SER A 223 -4.28 -25.20 3.27
C SER A 223 -4.72 -26.63 2.87
N ALA A 224 -4.57 -26.97 1.60
CA ALA A 224 -4.88 -28.30 1.09
C ALA A 224 -3.84 -29.36 1.49
N TRP A 225 -2.64 -28.96 1.89
CA TRP A 225 -1.54 -29.89 2.19
C TRP A 225 -1.81 -30.79 3.41
N LEU A 226 -2.37 -30.23 4.49
CA LEU A 226 -2.68 -31.02 5.69
C LEU A 226 -3.74 -32.10 5.43
N PRO A 227 -4.93 -31.79 4.91
CA PRO A 227 -5.94 -32.80 4.62
C PRO A 227 -5.50 -33.80 3.54
N SER A 228 -4.75 -33.35 2.51
CA SER A 228 -4.23 -34.26 1.47
C SER A 228 -3.25 -35.29 2.03
N ARG A 229 -2.46 -34.91 3.04
CA ARG A 229 -1.55 -35.83 3.74
C ARG A 229 -2.35 -36.91 4.52
N HIS A 230 -3.51 -36.56 5.07
CA HIS A 230 -4.42 -37.50 5.72
C HIS A 230 -5.01 -38.49 4.70
N ALA A 231 -5.52 -37.96 3.57
CA ALA A 231 -6.05 -38.78 2.48
C ALA A 231 -5.03 -39.80 1.95
N ALA A 232 -3.79 -39.37 1.76
CA ALA A 232 -2.70 -40.24 1.28
C ALA A 232 -2.33 -41.37 2.25
N ARG A 233 -2.74 -41.29 3.52
CA ARG A 233 -2.47 -42.30 4.56
C ARG A 233 -3.63 -43.28 4.81
N LEU A 234 -4.81 -43.07 4.21
CA LEU A 234 -5.93 -43.98 4.31
C LEU A 234 -5.50 -45.40 3.92
N SER A 235 -5.90 -46.41 4.69
CA SER A 235 -5.65 -47.80 4.35
C SER A 235 -6.59 -48.25 3.20
N ILE A 236 -6.07 -49.04 2.26
CA ILE A 236 -6.86 -49.55 1.11
C ILE A 236 -8.04 -50.37 1.60
N VAL A 237 -7.84 -51.10 2.67
CA VAL A 237 -8.86 -51.99 3.25
C VAL A 237 -10.01 -51.19 3.88
N ASP A 238 -9.69 -50.14 4.62
CA ASP A 238 -10.71 -49.29 5.25
C ASP A 238 -11.48 -48.46 4.21
N ALA A 239 -10.79 -48.00 3.15
CA ALA A 239 -11.40 -47.26 2.06
C ALA A 239 -12.41 -48.06 1.23
N LEU A 240 -12.18 -49.38 1.07
CA LEU A 240 -13.06 -50.28 0.31
C LEU A 240 -14.15 -50.92 1.20
N ARG A 241 -14.04 -50.83 2.51
CA ARG A 241 -15.00 -51.43 3.48
C ARG A 241 -16.12 -50.45 3.89
N HIS A 242 -16.04 -49.22 3.49
CA HIS A 242 -17.04 -48.16 3.73
C HIS A 242 -18.09 -48.15 2.61
N VAL A 243 -18.75 -49.27 2.40
CA VAL A 243 -19.97 -49.43 1.62
C VAL A 243 -21.11 -49.81 2.54
#